data_2db3f745566d6f1d2d1ef9a0a9b47e31
#
_entry.id   2db3f745566d6f1d2d1ef9a0a9b47e31
#
_cell.length_a   1.000
_cell.length_b   1.000
_cell.length_c   1.000
_cell.angle_alpha   90.00
_cell.angle_beta   90.00
_cell.angle_gamma   90.00
#
_symmetry.space_group_name_H-M   'P 1'
#
loop_
_entity.id
_entity.type
_entity.pdbx_description
1 polymer ?
#
loop_
_entity_poly.entity_id
_entity_poly.type
_entity_poly.pdbx_seq_one_letter_code
_entity_poly.pdbx_strand_id
1 'polypeptide(L)'
;HAYWDQGLKFKSEDGNFKFSVGGRIMNDWGWFNEDDDIKSAIGDQIDGAEIRSARFSMQGSIYKNIGYKLELEYAGGNANFADVFMELHEIPLLGNFRVGHMKDPFSLEKMDSRKYMTFMERGLNNAFTKLRNTGFTVYNHALKERITWSAGIFRNADNFGNSQGDSSTEGSHNFSGRLTAVPWYEDKGRKLVHTGISYSYHNAFENRVRYRSRPEMNL
;
A
#
# COMPACT_ATOMS: atom_id res chain seq x y z
N HIS A 1 -1.95 0.73 -29.63
CA HIS A 1 -3.05 -0.21 -29.45
C HIS A 1 -3.67 -0.05 -28.07
N ALA A 2 -4.99 0.17 -28.04
CA ALA A 2 -5.77 0.25 -26.81
C ALA A 2 -6.52 -1.06 -26.58
N TYR A 3 -6.60 -1.53 -25.35
CA TYR A 3 -7.32 -2.75 -24.99
C TYR A 3 -7.81 -2.71 -23.55
N TRP A 4 -8.77 -3.57 -23.23
CA TRP A 4 -9.30 -3.71 -21.88
C TRP A 4 -8.74 -4.98 -21.22
N ASP A 5 -8.11 -4.81 -20.06
CA ASP A 5 -7.68 -5.89 -19.18
C ASP A 5 -7.63 -5.36 -17.73
N GLN A 6 -8.72 -5.59 -16.99
CA GLN A 6 -8.95 -5.07 -15.62
C GLN A 6 -8.80 -3.52 -15.53
N GLY A 7 -9.01 -2.83 -16.64
CA GLY A 7 -8.87 -1.39 -16.83
C GLY A 7 -8.46 -1.06 -18.24
N LEU A 8 -8.45 0.23 -18.58
CA LEU A 8 -8.05 0.71 -19.89
C LEU A 8 -6.52 0.71 -19.99
N LYS A 9 -6.00 0.00 -20.97
CA LYS A 9 -4.55 -0.14 -21.21
C LYS A 9 -4.20 0.25 -22.64
N PHE A 10 -3.00 0.79 -22.78
CA PHE A 10 -2.38 1.17 -24.04
C PHE A 10 -1.00 0.51 -24.15
N LYS A 11 -0.66 0.09 -25.35
CA LYS A 11 0.64 -0.50 -25.64
C LYS A 11 1.10 -0.05 -27.03
N SER A 12 2.38 0.37 -27.16
CA SER A 12 3.00 0.61 -28.46
C SER A 12 3.18 -0.70 -29.24
N GLU A 13 3.29 -0.62 -30.56
CA GLU A 13 3.47 -1.81 -31.44
C GLU A 13 4.75 -2.57 -31.09
N ASP A 14 5.84 -1.87 -30.83
CA ASP A 14 7.12 -2.44 -30.43
C ASP A 14 7.14 -2.96 -28.97
N GLY A 15 6.07 -2.66 -28.20
CA GLY A 15 5.93 -3.03 -26.80
C GLY A 15 6.84 -2.30 -25.83
N ASN A 16 7.54 -1.26 -26.30
CA ASN A 16 8.44 -0.47 -25.46
C ASN A 16 7.70 0.43 -24.48
N PHE A 17 6.50 0.87 -24.84
CA PHE A 17 5.69 1.74 -24.00
C PHE A 17 4.39 1.05 -23.62
N LYS A 18 4.10 1.03 -22.32
CA LYS A 18 2.81 0.59 -21.77
C LYS A 18 2.27 1.67 -20.85
N PHE A 19 0.97 1.84 -20.88
CA PHE A 19 0.28 2.81 -20.04
C PHE A 19 -1.07 2.24 -19.65
N SER A 20 -1.48 2.42 -18.41
CA SER A 20 -2.81 2.08 -17.94
C SER A 20 -3.37 3.15 -17.03
N VAL A 21 -4.66 3.37 -17.16
CA VAL A 21 -5.44 4.28 -16.32
C VAL A 21 -6.48 3.47 -15.58
N GLY A 22 -6.67 3.80 -14.32
CA GLY A 22 -7.66 3.15 -13.47
C GLY A 22 -7.95 3.93 -12.22
N GLY A 23 -8.64 3.31 -11.31
CA GLY A 23 -8.97 3.91 -10.03
C GLY A 23 -9.94 3.06 -9.24
N ARG A 24 -10.53 3.66 -8.22
CA ARG A 24 -11.62 3.09 -7.45
C ARG A 24 -12.37 4.18 -6.71
N ILE A 25 -13.64 3.90 -6.45
CA ILE A 25 -14.48 4.66 -5.53
C ILE A 25 -14.98 3.64 -4.49
N MET A 26 -14.93 4.02 -3.23
CA MET A 26 -15.51 3.27 -2.12
C MET A 26 -16.38 4.24 -1.34
N ASN A 27 -17.61 3.83 -1.08
CA ASN A 27 -18.56 4.59 -0.29
C ASN A 27 -19.06 3.70 0.85
N ASP A 28 -18.86 4.16 2.07
CA ASP A 28 -19.23 3.45 3.28
C ASP A 28 -20.47 4.11 3.90
N TRP A 29 -21.35 3.28 4.43
CA TRP A 29 -22.55 3.67 5.14
C TRP A 29 -22.57 2.94 6.47
N GLY A 30 -22.88 3.63 7.56
CA GLY A 30 -22.94 3.07 8.89
C GLY A 30 -24.16 3.51 9.65
N TRP A 31 -24.75 2.56 10.36
CA TRP A 31 -25.82 2.79 11.32
C TRP A 31 -25.39 2.21 12.65
N PHE A 32 -25.45 3.02 13.69
CA PHE A 32 -25.06 2.65 15.03
C PHE A 32 -26.31 2.44 15.88
N ASN A 33 -26.34 1.33 16.58
CA ASN A 33 -27.39 1.06 17.56
C ASN A 33 -26.71 0.67 18.87
N GLU A 34 -26.69 1.60 19.81
CA GLU A 34 -25.94 1.50 21.05
C GLU A 34 -26.89 1.56 22.24
N ASP A 35 -26.55 0.85 23.30
CA ASP A 35 -27.23 0.98 24.59
C ASP A 35 -26.77 2.25 25.35
N ASP A 36 -27.51 2.61 26.39
CA ASP A 36 -27.29 3.82 27.16
C ASP A 36 -25.93 3.79 27.92
N ASP A 37 -25.44 2.62 28.29
CA ASP A 37 -24.16 2.47 28.96
C ASP A 37 -22.99 2.80 28.02
N ILE A 38 -23.07 2.34 26.78
CA ILE A 38 -22.09 2.65 25.74
C ILE A 38 -22.13 4.15 25.41
N LYS A 39 -23.32 4.71 25.20
CA LYS A 39 -23.48 6.16 24.92
C LYS A 39 -22.89 7.01 26.04
N SER A 40 -23.08 6.61 27.28
CA SER A 40 -22.53 7.34 28.43
C SER A 40 -21.02 7.25 28.54
N ALA A 41 -20.41 6.15 28.09
CA ALA A 41 -18.99 5.88 28.19
C ALA A 41 -18.14 6.54 27.09
N ILE A 42 -18.63 6.51 25.84
CA ILE A 42 -17.86 6.95 24.66
C ILE A 42 -18.57 8.02 23.81
N GLY A 43 -19.77 8.43 24.16
CA GLY A 43 -20.61 9.34 23.40
C GLY A 43 -21.53 8.62 22.41
N ASP A 44 -22.58 9.30 21.95
CA ASP A 44 -23.49 8.80 20.93
C ASP A 44 -22.78 8.75 19.57
N GLN A 45 -22.73 7.59 18.97
CA GLN A 45 -22.15 7.44 17.64
C GLN A 45 -23.19 7.85 16.61
N ILE A 46 -22.79 8.62 15.62
CA ILE A 46 -23.72 9.23 14.66
C ILE A 46 -23.74 8.37 13.39
N ASP A 47 -24.95 8.01 12.95
CA ASP A 47 -25.14 7.40 11.64
C ASP A 47 -24.58 8.26 10.53
N GLY A 48 -23.96 7.64 9.54
CA GLY A 48 -23.32 8.43 8.51
C GLY A 48 -23.00 7.70 7.23
N ALA A 49 -22.53 8.49 6.26
CA ALA A 49 -21.99 8.00 5.01
C ALA A 49 -20.74 8.79 4.64
N GLU A 50 -19.74 8.11 4.10
CA GLU A 50 -18.51 8.76 3.62
C GLU A 50 -18.05 8.21 2.27
N ILE A 51 -17.37 9.03 1.51
CA ILE A 51 -16.51 8.57 0.43
C ILE A 51 -15.19 8.11 1.05
N ARG A 52 -15.11 6.82 1.36
CA ARG A 52 -13.95 6.19 2.01
C ARG A 52 -12.69 6.22 1.17
N SER A 53 -12.84 6.17 -0.15
CA SER A 53 -11.73 6.25 -1.10
C SER A 53 -12.25 6.73 -2.45
N ALA A 54 -11.55 7.68 -3.04
CA ALA A 54 -11.77 8.15 -4.41
C ALA A 54 -10.38 8.25 -5.08
N ARG A 55 -9.92 7.15 -5.70
CA ARG A 55 -8.57 7.07 -6.27
C ARG A 55 -8.57 7.16 -7.77
N PHE A 56 -7.60 7.89 -8.26
CA PHE A 56 -7.16 7.88 -9.64
C PHE A 56 -5.75 7.30 -9.71
N SER A 57 -5.48 6.45 -10.67
CA SER A 57 -4.16 5.85 -10.85
C SER A 57 -3.74 5.80 -12.30
N MET A 58 -2.49 6.14 -12.53
CA MET A 58 -1.77 5.93 -13.78
C MET A 58 -0.54 5.09 -13.51
N GLN A 59 -0.25 4.11 -14.36
CA GLN A 59 0.97 3.32 -14.28
C GLN A 59 1.36 2.81 -15.65
N GLY A 60 2.63 2.50 -15.81
CA GLY A 60 3.11 2.00 -17.07
C GLY A 60 4.59 1.65 -17.07
N SER A 61 5.12 1.40 -18.26
CA SER A 61 6.55 1.20 -18.46
C SER A 61 7.06 1.91 -19.69
N ILE A 62 8.30 2.35 -19.63
CA ILE A 62 9.08 3.01 -20.66
C ILE A 62 10.27 2.11 -20.97
N TYR A 63 10.53 1.84 -22.25
CA TYR A 63 11.59 0.94 -22.71
C TYR A 63 11.59 -0.44 -22.03
N LYS A 64 10.39 -0.92 -21.65
CA LYS A 64 10.11 -2.21 -20.98
C LYS A 64 10.63 -2.31 -19.54
N ASN A 65 11.76 -1.73 -19.22
CA ASN A 65 12.46 -1.89 -17.95
C ASN A 65 12.32 -0.71 -16.97
N ILE A 66 11.82 0.44 -17.40
CA ILE A 66 11.53 1.56 -16.50
C ILE A 66 10.04 1.58 -16.22
N GLY A 67 9.65 1.24 -15.00
CA GLY A 67 8.27 1.32 -14.54
C GLY A 67 7.97 2.62 -13.82
N TYR A 68 6.72 3.03 -13.80
CA TYR A 68 6.24 4.17 -13.01
C TYR A 68 4.82 3.95 -12.54
N LYS A 69 4.50 4.57 -11.41
CA LYS A 69 3.14 4.64 -10.88
C LYS A 69 2.88 5.99 -10.26
N LEU A 70 1.72 6.55 -10.57
CA LEU A 70 1.13 7.72 -9.91
C LEU A 70 -0.27 7.33 -9.45
N GLU A 71 -0.51 7.32 -8.16
CA GLU A 71 -1.81 7.05 -7.57
C GLU A 71 -2.16 8.16 -6.58
N LEU A 72 -3.28 8.83 -6.82
CA LEU A 72 -3.80 9.94 -6.04
C LEU A 72 -5.06 9.53 -5.29
N GLU A 73 -5.21 9.95 -4.05
CA GLU A 73 -6.39 9.76 -3.21
C GLU A 73 -7.05 11.11 -2.97
N TYR A 74 -8.31 11.25 -3.32
CA TYR A 74 -9.10 12.47 -3.20
C TYR A 74 -10.13 12.43 -2.06
N ALA A 75 -10.31 11.30 -1.39
CA ALA A 75 -11.20 11.23 -0.23
C ALA A 75 -10.69 12.12 0.90
N GLY A 76 -11.60 12.81 1.59
CA GLY A 76 -11.27 13.77 2.64
C GLY A 76 -11.03 15.20 2.17
N GLY A 77 -11.33 15.51 0.89
CA GLY A 77 -11.36 16.88 0.35
C GLY A 77 -10.03 17.44 -0.13
N ASN A 78 -8.92 16.69 0.02
CA ASN A 78 -7.60 17.07 -0.50
C ASN A 78 -7.00 15.95 -1.33
N ALA A 79 -6.26 16.31 -2.37
CA ALA A 79 -5.46 15.34 -3.11
C ALA A 79 -4.26 14.90 -2.26
N ASN A 80 -4.13 13.60 -2.03
CA ASN A 80 -3.01 13.02 -1.31
C ASN A 80 -2.30 11.99 -2.20
N PHE A 81 -1.00 11.83 -2.05
CA PHE A 81 -0.28 10.78 -2.74
C PHE A 81 -0.56 9.42 -2.07
N ALA A 82 -0.90 8.44 -2.90
CA ALA A 82 -0.86 7.05 -2.52
C ALA A 82 0.48 6.45 -2.98
N ASP A 83 0.52 5.68 -4.05
CA ASP A 83 1.78 5.17 -4.57
C ASP A 83 2.29 6.10 -5.67
N VAL A 84 3.43 6.75 -5.44
CA VAL A 84 4.09 7.64 -6.42
C VAL A 84 5.56 7.25 -6.48
N PHE A 85 5.93 6.47 -7.49
CA PHE A 85 7.27 5.94 -7.60
C PHE A 85 7.69 5.66 -9.05
N MET A 86 9.00 5.52 -9.22
CA MET A 86 9.62 4.94 -10.39
C MET A 86 10.34 3.64 -10.01
N GLU A 87 10.47 2.74 -10.97
CA GLU A 87 11.18 1.48 -10.76
C GLU A 87 11.99 1.08 -11.98
N LEU A 88 13.09 0.38 -11.72
CA LEU A 88 13.93 -0.23 -12.72
C LEU A 88 13.83 -1.75 -12.56
N HIS A 89 13.45 -2.43 -13.63
CA HIS A 89 13.27 -3.87 -13.65
C HIS A 89 14.47 -4.61 -14.22
N GLU A 90 14.57 -5.88 -13.90
CA GLU A 90 15.53 -6.82 -14.49
C GLU A 90 17.00 -6.41 -14.31
N ILE A 91 17.34 -5.81 -13.17
CA ILE A 91 18.74 -5.52 -12.82
C ILE A 91 19.45 -6.85 -12.51
N PRO A 92 20.56 -7.17 -13.19
CA PRO A 92 21.29 -8.40 -12.95
C PRO A 92 21.62 -8.59 -11.45
N LEU A 93 21.37 -9.78 -10.92
CA LEU A 93 21.56 -10.21 -9.53
C LEU A 93 20.62 -9.54 -8.51
N LEU A 94 20.22 -8.27 -8.71
CA LEU A 94 19.40 -7.50 -7.78
C LEU A 94 17.88 -7.70 -7.98
N GLY A 95 17.45 -7.94 -9.21
CA GLY A 95 16.05 -8.00 -9.57
C GLY A 95 15.48 -6.63 -9.92
N ASN A 96 14.70 -6.02 -9.04
CA ASN A 96 14.06 -4.75 -9.29
C ASN A 96 14.42 -3.73 -8.21
N PHE A 97 14.52 -2.48 -8.62
CA PHE A 97 14.77 -1.34 -7.73
C PHE A 97 13.65 -0.33 -7.88
N ARG A 98 13.13 0.18 -6.78
CA ARG A 98 12.06 1.18 -6.76
C ARG A 98 12.44 2.34 -5.88
N VAL A 99 12.09 3.55 -6.32
CA VAL A 99 12.32 4.81 -5.60
C VAL A 99 11.05 5.67 -5.63
N GLY A 100 10.70 6.27 -4.51
CA GLY A 100 9.57 7.19 -4.37
C GLY A 100 8.74 6.95 -3.13
N HIS A 101 7.49 7.39 -3.16
CA HIS A 101 6.51 7.26 -2.08
C HIS A 101 5.70 5.97 -2.26
N MET A 102 5.84 5.04 -1.33
CA MET A 102 5.27 3.70 -1.46
C MET A 102 5.03 3.05 -0.11
N LYS A 103 4.35 1.90 -0.12
CA LYS A 103 4.22 1.06 1.07
C LYS A 103 5.57 0.44 1.44
N ASP A 104 5.91 0.48 2.71
CA ASP A 104 7.02 -0.31 3.26
C ASP A 104 6.70 -1.80 3.11
N PRO A 105 7.66 -2.66 2.76
CA PRO A 105 7.44 -4.09 2.61
C PRO A 105 7.25 -4.80 3.97
N PHE A 106 6.09 -4.61 4.57
CA PHE A 106 5.74 -5.14 5.87
C PHE A 106 4.25 -5.55 5.90
N SER A 107 3.92 -6.65 6.60
CA SER A 107 2.56 -7.20 6.72
C SER A 107 1.96 -7.72 5.39
N LEU A 108 1.21 -8.80 5.45
CA LEU A 108 0.45 -9.32 4.30
C LEU A 108 -0.71 -8.38 3.96
N GLU A 109 -1.56 -8.12 4.92
CA GLU A 109 -2.79 -7.35 4.73
C GLU A 109 -2.51 -5.91 4.26
N LYS A 110 -1.39 -5.32 4.72
CA LYS A 110 -0.98 -3.98 4.27
C LYS A 110 -0.56 -3.96 2.81
N MET A 111 0.15 -4.98 2.37
CA MET A 111 0.63 -5.07 0.99
C MET A 111 -0.50 -5.32 0.00
N ASP A 112 -1.57 -5.99 0.42
CA ASP A 112 -2.72 -6.23 -0.42
C ASP A 112 -3.48 -4.96 -0.77
N SER A 113 -4.11 -5.01 -1.95
CA SER A 113 -5.00 -3.93 -2.38
C SER A 113 -6.33 -4.00 -1.63
N ARG A 114 -6.87 -2.84 -1.24
CA ARG A 114 -8.22 -2.75 -0.70
C ARG A 114 -9.32 -3.31 -1.63
N LYS A 115 -9.05 -3.44 -2.92
CA LYS A 115 -9.98 -4.06 -3.88
C LYS A 115 -10.29 -5.52 -3.56
N TYR A 116 -9.43 -6.19 -2.79
CA TYR A 116 -9.53 -7.61 -2.47
C TYR A 116 -9.82 -7.88 -0.99
N MET A 117 -10.17 -6.86 -0.24
CA MET A 117 -10.57 -7.00 1.15
C MET A 117 -12.03 -7.44 1.25
N THR A 118 -12.31 -8.32 2.19
CA THR A 118 -13.68 -8.79 2.49
C THR A 118 -14.41 -7.82 3.41
N PHE A 119 -13.70 -7.22 4.36
CA PHE A 119 -14.25 -6.29 5.35
C PHE A 119 -14.04 -4.83 4.95
N MET A 120 -14.84 -3.93 5.50
CA MET A 120 -14.75 -2.49 5.23
C MET A 120 -13.39 -1.93 5.65
N GLU A 121 -12.87 -2.36 6.80
CA GLU A 121 -11.55 -1.99 7.29
C GLU A 121 -10.62 -3.17 7.49
N ARG A 122 -9.33 -2.89 7.57
CA ARG A 122 -8.30 -3.87 7.88
C ARG A 122 -8.36 -4.26 9.34
N GLY A 123 -7.90 -5.47 9.66
CA GLY A 123 -7.83 -5.97 11.02
C GLY A 123 -7.01 -5.06 11.94
N LEU A 124 -7.21 -5.19 13.25
CA LEU A 124 -6.56 -4.35 14.28
C LEU A 124 -5.04 -4.39 14.22
N ASN A 125 -4.44 -5.48 13.78
CA ASN A 125 -3.00 -5.60 13.56
C ASN A 125 -2.45 -4.57 12.56
N ASN A 126 -3.29 -4.02 11.70
CA ASN A 126 -2.90 -2.96 10.77
C ASN A 126 -2.51 -1.65 11.49
N ALA A 127 -2.91 -1.47 12.76
CA ALA A 127 -2.48 -0.34 13.58
C ALA A 127 -0.94 -0.27 13.75
N PHE A 128 -0.28 -1.42 13.75
CA PHE A 128 1.17 -1.54 13.86
C PHE A 128 1.91 -1.33 12.53
N THR A 129 1.19 -1.11 11.44
CA THR A 129 1.78 -0.90 10.12
C THR A 129 1.79 0.58 9.74
N LYS A 130 2.90 1.06 9.18
CA LYS A 130 2.93 2.41 8.61
C LYS A 130 2.15 2.48 7.31
N LEU A 131 1.66 3.67 6.97
CA LEU A 131 0.88 3.86 5.74
C LEU A 131 1.77 3.77 4.51
N ARG A 132 2.54 4.80 4.25
CA ARG A 132 3.50 4.92 3.16
C ARG A 132 4.64 5.81 3.59
N ASN A 133 5.78 5.56 3.03
CA ASN A 133 6.99 6.31 3.27
C ASN A 133 7.71 6.59 1.95
N THR A 134 8.63 7.54 1.95
CA THR A 134 9.46 7.84 0.79
C THR A 134 10.83 7.22 0.98
N GLY A 135 11.29 6.49 -0.03
CA GLY A 135 12.57 5.78 0.08
C GLY A 135 12.88 4.90 -1.12
N PHE A 136 13.70 3.90 -0.86
CA PHE A 136 14.22 2.95 -1.83
C PHE A 136 13.87 1.53 -1.42
N THR A 137 13.50 0.70 -2.40
CA THR A 137 13.23 -0.72 -2.19
C THR A 137 13.85 -1.55 -3.29
N VAL A 138 14.50 -2.63 -2.92
CA VAL A 138 14.89 -3.71 -3.82
C VAL A 138 13.96 -4.90 -3.58
N TYR A 139 13.59 -5.60 -4.65
CA TYR A 139 12.73 -6.76 -4.54
C TYR A 139 12.94 -7.71 -5.72
N ASN A 140 12.71 -8.97 -5.48
CA ASN A 140 12.81 -9.99 -6.49
C ASN A 140 11.95 -11.21 -6.13
N HIS A 141 11.90 -12.17 -7.04
CA HIS A 141 11.20 -13.43 -6.87
C HIS A 141 12.03 -14.61 -7.41
N ALA A 142 11.69 -15.80 -6.95
CA ALA A 142 12.29 -17.05 -7.39
C ALA A 142 11.23 -18.15 -7.51
N LEU A 143 11.61 -19.28 -8.13
CA LEU A 143 10.78 -20.48 -8.27
C LEU A 143 9.39 -20.19 -8.86
N LYS A 144 9.31 -19.42 -9.95
CA LYS A 144 8.07 -19.00 -10.60
C LYS A 144 7.16 -18.25 -9.62
N GLU A 145 7.71 -17.24 -8.96
CA GLU A 145 7.02 -16.38 -7.97
C GLU A 145 6.60 -17.09 -6.68
N ARG A 146 7.00 -18.32 -6.46
CA ARG A 146 6.70 -19.03 -5.21
C ARG A 146 7.49 -18.53 -4.01
N ILE A 147 8.62 -17.88 -4.24
CA ILE A 147 9.38 -17.17 -3.21
C ILE A 147 9.48 -15.72 -3.66
N THR A 148 9.15 -14.79 -2.77
CA THR A 148 9.36 -13.36 -3.02
C THR A 148 10.11 -12.75 -1.85
N TRP A 149 10.99 -11.80 -2.14
CA TRP A 149 11.67 -11.03 -1.12
C TRP A 149 11.71 -9.56 -1.48
N SER A 150 11.72 -8.72 -0.46
CA SER A 150 11.88 -7.28 -0.60
C SER A 150 12.57 -6.69 0.63
N ALA A 151 13.39 -5.68 0.41
CA ALA A 151 14.04 -4.92 1.46
C ALA A 151 14.15 -3.45 1.06
N GLY A 152 14.00 -2.55 2.02
CA GLY A 152 14.03 -1.12 1.71
C GLY A 152 14.44 -0.26 2.88
N ILE A 153 14.88 0.95 2.53
CA ILE A 153 15.21 2.03 3.46
C ILE A 153 14.31 3.21 3.14
N PHE A 154 13.67 3.74 4.17
CA PHE A 154 12.66 4.77 4.03
C PHE A 154 12.88 5.89 5.03
N ARG A 155 12.33 7.04 4.71
CA ARG A 155 12.10 8.14 5.66
C ARG A 155 10.59 8.33 5.83
N ASN A 156 10.18 8.67 7.05
CA ASN A 156 8.80 9.06 7.28
C ASN A 156 8.42 10.22 6.37
N ALA A 157 7.28 10.12 5.74
CA ALA A 157 6.80 11.14 4.81
C ALA A 157 5.37 11.56 5.16
N ASP A 158 5.04 12.79 4.78
CA ASP A 158 3.67 13.32 4.81
C ASP A 158 2.80 12.69 3.70
N ASN A 159 1.57 13.17 3.58
CA ASN A 159 0.62 12.72 2.57
C ASN A 159 1.00 13.12 1.13
N PHE A 160 2.06 13.89 0.94
CA PHE A 160 2.61 14.28 -0.36
C PHE A 160 3.97 13.65 -0.66
N GLY A 161 4.39 12.73 0.19
CA GLY A 161 5.67 12.04 0.04
C GLY A 161 6.88 12.87 0.46
N ASN A 162 6.68 14.03 1.09
CA ASN A 162 7.77 14.87 1.56
C ASN A 162 8.29 14.37 2.91
N SER A 163 9.59 14.34 3.04
CA SER A 163 10.30 14.09 4.29
C SER A 163 11.22 15.26 4.56
N GLN A 164 10.73 16.23 5.32
CA GLN A 164 11.52 17.41 5.69
C GLN A 164 12.18 17.20 7.05
N GLY A 165 13.35 17.80 7.23
CA GLY A 165 14.24 17.60 8.37
C GLY A 165 13.79 18.28 9.64
N ASP A 166 12.52 18.57 9.86
CA ASP A 166 12.07 19.32 11.05
C ASP A 166 11.38 18.48 12.10
N SER A 167 11.79 18.69 13.29
CA SER A 167 11.25 18.43 14.64
C SER A 167 10.49 17.12 14.90
N SER A 168 9.81 16.52 13.95
CA SER A 168 9.08 15.25 14.15
C SER A 168 9.62 14.07 13.34
N THR A 169 10.54 14.32 12.41
CA THR A 169 11.04 13.34 11.47
C THR A 169 12.53 13.39 11.20
N GLU A 170 13.24 14.32 11.84
CA GLU A 170 14.66 14.54 11.58
C GLU A 170 15.50 13.30 11.90
N GLY A 171 16.23 12.80 10.91
CA GLY A 171 17.16 11.68 11.07
C GLY A 171 16.53 10.29 11.14
N SER A 172 15.21 10.14 11.13
CA SER A 172 14.59 8.83 11.24
C SER A 172 14.62 8.06 9.92
N HIS A 173 15.57 7.17 9.81
CA HIS A 173 15.59 6.16 8.78
C HIS A 173 14.85 4.91 9.29
N ASN A 174 13.97 4.39 8.45
CA ASN A 174 13.27 3.15 8.71
C ASN A 174 13.83 2.08 7.78
N PHE A 175 14.02 0.91 8.27
CA PHE A 175 14.36 -0.26 7.47
C PHE A 175 13.22 -1.25 7.53
N SER A 176 12.84 -1.82 6.39
CA SER A 176 11.83 -2.88 6.33
C SER A 176 12.25 -3.97 5.36
N GLY A 177 12.01 -5.20 5.76
CA GLY A 177 12.27 -6.37 4.94
C GLY A 177 11.15 -7.40 5.04
N ARG A 178 10.93 -8.16 3.97
CA ARG A 178 9.88 -9.18 3.87
C ARG A 178 10.35 -10.33 2.99
N LEU A 179 10.07 -11.54 3.46
CA LEU A 179 10.25 -12.78 2.70
C LEU A 179 8.95 -13.56 2.74
N THR A 180 8.51 -14.07 1.59
CA THR A 180 7.30 -14.91 1.52
C THR A 180 7.57 -16.16 0.69
N ALA A 181 6.80 -17.21 0.97
CA ALA A 181 6.84 -18.45 0.24
C ALA A 181 5.44 -19.04 0.05
N VAL A 182 5.26 -19.75 -1.06
CA VAL A 182 4.07 -20.56 -1.35
C VAL A 182 4.53 -22.02 -1.50
N PRO A 183 4.74 -22.74 -0.38
CA PRO A 183 5.25 -24.11 -0.40
C PRO A 183 4.28 -25.10 -1.04
N TRP A 184 3.00 -24.84 -0.97
CA TRP A 184 1.98 -25.67 -1.60
C TRP A 184 1.05 -24.81 -2.44
N TYR A 185 0.75 -25.26 -3.67
CA TYR A 185 -0.06 -24.53 -4.65
C TYR A 185 -0.70 -25.50 -5.63
N GLU A 186 -2.02 -25.56 -5.63
CA GLU A 186 -2.83 -26.41 -6.50
C GLU A 186 -4.01 -25.64 -7.08
N ASP A 187 -4.63 -26.21 -8.11
CA ASP A 187 -5.88 -25.75 -8.71
C ASP A 187 -5.83 -24.24 -9.07
N LYS A 188 -4.73 -23.82 -9.72
CA LYS A 188 -4.49 -22.42 -10.14
C LYS A 188 -4.59 -21.41 -8.99
N GLY A 189 -4.21 -21.81 -7.79
CA GLY A 189 -4.20 -20.96 -6.59
C GLY A 189 -5.50 -20.99 -5.77
N ARG A 190 -6.46 -21.85 -6.10
CA ARG A 190 -7.64 -22.05 -5.26
C ARG A 190 -7.32 -22.78 -3.96
N LYS A 191 -6.25 -23.57 -3.99
CA LYS A 191 -5.69 -24.25 -2.82
C LYS A 191 -4.22 -23.91 -2.73
N LEU A 192 -3.84 -23.23 -1.66
CA LEU A 192 -2.45 -22.86 -1.43
C LEU A 192 -2.15 -22.70 0.06
N VAL A 193 -0.88 -22.82 0.39
CA VAL A 193 -0.33 -22.36 1.67
C VAL A 193 0.63 -21.23 1.37
N HIS A 194 0.34 -20.05 1.90
CA HIS A 194 1.20 -18.89 1.83
C HIS A 194 1.76 -18.60 3.22
N THR A 195 3.07 -18.51 3.30
CA THR A 195 3.80 -18.18 4.53
C THR A 195 4.67 -16.96 4.31
N GLY A 196 4.96 -16.24 5.37
CA GLY A 196 5.85 -15.09 5.25
C GLY A 196 6.31 -14.57 6.60
N ILE A 197 7.45 -13.91 6.55
CA ILE A 197 8.02 -13.16 7.67
C ILE A 197 8.36 -11.76 7.20
N SER A 198 8.15 -10.78 8.06
CA SER A 198 8.58 -9.41 7.81
C SER A 198 9.14 -8.79 9.07
N TYR A 199 10.12 -7.93 8.88
CA TYR A 199 10.75 -7.15 9.93
C TYR A 199 10.74 -5.68 9.55
N SER A 200 10.50 -4.81 10.53
CA SER A 200 10.56 -3.37 10.34
C SER A 200 11.18 -2.71 11.56
N TYR A 201 12.22 -1.95 11.32
CA TYR A 201 12.88 -1.12 12.32
C TYR A 201 12.52 0.35 12.05
N HIS A 202 12.08 1.03 13.09
CA HIS A 202 11.74 2.44 13.04
C HIS A 202 12.51 3.18 14.12
N ASN A 203 13.28 4.17 13.71
CA ASN A 203 13.83 5.14 14.63
C ASN A 203 12.73 6.19 14.93
N ALA A 204 12.13 6.13 16.11
CA ALA A 204 11.06 7.04 16.49
C ALA A 204 11.63 8.35 17.01
N PHE A 205 11.07 9.48 16.57
CA PHE A 205 11.39 10.79 17.14
C PHE A 205 11.08 10.81 18.64
N GLU A 206 12.00 11.33 19.46
CA GLU A 206 11.90 11.34 20.92
C GLU A 206 11.56 9.99 21.57
N ASN A 207 11.84 8.88 20.91
CA ASN A 207 11.48 7.53 21.37
C ASN A 207 9.98 7.34 21.64
N ARG A 208 9.12 8.08 20.96
CA ARG A 208 7.67 8.02 21.11
C ARG A 208 7.01 7.48 19.85
N VAL A 209 6.11 6.53 20.02
CA VAL A 209 5.28 5.96 18.94
C VAL A 209 3.83 5.99 19.38
N ARG A 210 2.96 6.42 18.47
CA ARG A 210 1.52 6.40 18.69
C ARG A 210 0.87 5.45 17.68
N TYR A 211 0.25 4.41 18.18
CA TYR A 211 -0.56 3.48 17.39
C TYR A 211 -2.03 3.89 17.46
N ARG A 212 -2.70 3.87 16.32
CA ARG A 212 -4.13 4.13 16.20
C ARG A 212 -4.77 3.14 15.25
N SER A 213 -5.97 2.72 15.55
CA SER A 213 -6.83 1.97 14.64
C SER A 213 -8.24 2.53 14.71
N ARG A 214 -8.96 2.40 13.61
CA ARG A 214 -10.41 2.54 13.54
C ARG A 214 -10.93 1.16 13.21
N PRO A 215 -11.38 0.40 14.22
CA PRO A 215 -11.87 -0.95 13.99
C PRO A 215 -13.16 -0.91 13.17
N GLU A 216 -13.29 -1.86 12.26
CA GLU A 216 -14.49 -2.18 11.49
C GLU A 216 -14.96 -1.10 10.51
N MET A 217 -15.00 0.17 10.89
CA MET A 217 -15.53 1.27 10.09
C MET A 217 -14.71 2.55 10.30
N ASN A 218 -14.71 3.44 9.29
CA ASN A 218 -13.94 4.70 9.36
C ASN A 218 -14.81 5.92 9.71
N LEU A 219 -16.12 5.76 9.80
CA LEU A 219 -17.07 6.80 10.20
C LEU A 219 -16.85 7.28 11.62
#